data_3d4614e0766974e75e1517375d5a4c89
#
_entry.id   3d4614e0766974e75e1517375d5a4c89
#
_cell.length_a   1.000
_cell.length_b   1.000
_cell.length_c   1.000
_cell.angle_alpha   90.00
_cell.angle_beta   90.00
_cell.angle_gamma   90.00
#
_symmetry.space_group_name_H-M   'P 1'
#
loop_
_entity.id
_entity.type
_entity.pdbx_description
1 polymer ?
#
loop_
_entity_poly.entity_id
_entity_poly.type
_entity_poly.pdbx_seq_one_letter_code
_entity_poly.pdbx_strand_id
1 'polypeptide(L)'
;VAVKEGGPDPANNSKLAAVIAKAKANNMPNDTIDRGIKKAAGDANSVNYETVTYEGYGPNGTAIIVNALTDNRNRTASNVRNAFTKGGGSVGTTGCVSYMFDEKGQIIIDKEECSMDADELMMTALDAGAEDFVEEEDSFEILTAPSEFETVRQTIENAGIAMAQAEVTMIPQNYVELTAEDDIKKITRILDMLDEDDDVQAVYHNWDMPEEEEED
;
A
#
# COMPACT_ATOMS: atom_id res chain seq x y z
N VAL A 1 1.14 8.07 15.50
CA VAL A 1 2.59 7.73 15.36
C VAL A 1 3.33 8.88 14.72
N ALA A 2 2.98 9.31 13.52
CA ALA A 2 3.65 10.42 12.83
C ALA A 2 3.74 11.70 13.67
N VAL A 3 2.65 12.06 14.37
CA VAL A 3 2.63 13.23 15.28
C VAL A 3 3.60 13.06 16.46
N LYS A 4 3.68 11.85 17.02
CA LYS A 4 4.60 11.58 18.15
C LYS A 4 6.06 11.62 17.75
N GLU A 5 6.37 11.16 16.54
CA GLU A 5 7.75 11.12 16.03
C GLU A 5 8.25 12.48 15.53
N GLY A 6 7.41 13.25 14.86
CA GLY A 6 7.81 14.46 14.15
C GLY A 6 7.03 15.73 14.49
N GLY A 7 6.13 15.67 15.50
CA GLY A 7 5.30 16.80 15.90
C GLY A 7 4.01 16.97 15.09
N PRO A 8 3.10 17.88 15.54
CA PRO A 8 1.76 18.02 14.98
C PRO A 8 1.67 18.90 13.72
N ASP A 9 2.77 19.49 13.29
CA ASP A 9 2.78 20.41 12.14
C ASP A 9 3.18 19.65 10.85
N PRO A 10 2.24 19.46 9.90
CA PRO A 10 2.55 18.75 8.65
C PRO A 10 3.57 19.47 7.76
N ALA A 11 3.75 20.77 7.91
CA ALA A 11 4.77 21.51 7.15
C ALA A 11 6.20 21.13 7.56
N ASN A 12 6.39 20.68 8.81
CA ASN A 12 7.66 20.25 9.38
C ASN A 12 7.74 18.73 9.60
N ASN A 13 6.70 17.98 9.21
CA ASN A 13 6.59 16.54 9.41
C ASN A 13 6.06 15.87 8.13
N SER A 14 6.98 15.48 7.26
CA SER A 14 6.66 14.87 5.95
C SER A 14 5.86 13.56 6.10
N LYS A 15 6.15 12.77 7.14
CA LYS A 15 5.39 11.55 7.45
C LYS A 15 3.94 11.84 7.80
N LEU A 16 3.70 12.90 8.60
CA LEU A 16 2.35 13.36 8.91
C LEU A 16 1.63 13.91 7.67
N ALA A 17 2.33 14.68 6.83
CA ALA A 17 1.76 15.20 5.58
C ALA A 17 1.30 14.07 4.64
N ALA A 18 2.10 13.02 4.49
CA ALA A 18 1.75 11.85 3.68
C ALA A 18 0.52 11.10 4.23
N VAL A 19 0.45 10.91 5.55
CA VAL A 19 -0.72 10.27 6.19
C VAL A 19 -1.98 11.12 6.05
N ILE A 20 -1.87 12.44 6.15
CA ILE A 20 -3.00 13.37 5.92
C ILE A 20 -3.47 13.28 4.47
N ALA A 21 -2.56 13.23 3.50
CA ALA A 21 -2.90 13.09 2.08
C ALA A 21 -3.66 11.78 1.83
N LYS A 22 -3.16 10.66 2.38
CA LYS A 22 -3.83 9.35 2.30
C LYS A 22 -5.23 9.38 2.95
N ALA A 23 -5.37 10.01 4.11
CA ALA A 23 -6.65 10.14 4.80
C ALA A 23 -7.67 10.94 3.97
N LYS A 24 -7.23 12.03 3.33
CA LYS A 24 -8.07 12.84 2.45
C LYS A 24 -8.47 12.08 1.18
N ALA A 25 -7.56 11.34 0.58
CA ALA A 25 -7.84 10.49 -0.58
C ALA A 25 -8.92 9.42 -0.26
N ASN A 26 -8.99 8.96 1.00
CA ASN A 26 -10.02 8.06 1.50
C ASN A 26 -11.24 8.80 2.10
N ASN A 27 -11.48 10.05 1.69
CA ASN A 27 -12.64 10.87 2.10
C ASN A 27 -12.78 11.10 3.61
N MET A 28 -11.67 11.04 4.38
CA MET A 28 -11.73 11.35 5.81
C MET A 28 -11.99 12.84 6.02
N PRO A 29 -13.01 13.23 6.80
CA PRO A 29 -13.31 14.65 7.07
C PRO A 29 -12.14 15.38 7.76
N ASN A 30 -11.88 16.62 7.35
CA ASN A 30 -10.79 17.43 7.93
C ASN A 30 -10.90 17.55 9.46
N ASP A 31 -12.11 17.72 10.00
CA ASP A 31 -12.35 17.78 11.46
C ASP A 31 -11.92 16.51 12.19
N THR A 32 -12.01 15.35 11.53
CA THR A 32 -11.58 14.07 12.09
C THR A 32 -10.05 13.96 12.09
N ILE A 33 -9.42 14.42 11.01
CA ILE A 33 -7.95 14.50 10.91
C ILE A 33 -7.42 15.45 11.99
N ASP A 34 -7.96 16.65 12.12
CA ASP A 34 -7.53 17.66 13.09
C ASP A 34 -7.70 17.17 14.54
N ARG A 35 -8.82 16.50 14.83
CA ARG A 35 -9.05 15.88 16.15
C ARG A 35 -8.03 14.80 16.45
N GLY A 36 -7.69 13.97 15.46
CA GLY A 36 -6.67 12.93 15.59
C GLY A 36 -5.28 13.51 15.91
N ILE A 37 -4.88 14.56 15.17
CA ILE A 37 -3.61 15.25 15.38
C ILE A 37 -3.57 15.89 16.78
N LYS A 38 -4.62 16.62 17.19
CA LYS A 38 -4.70 17.24 18.51
C LYS A 38 -4.67 16.24 19.64
N LYS A 39 -5.38 15.10 19.49
CA LYS A 39 -5.36 14.02 20.48
C LYS A 39 -3.95 13.44 20.61
N ALA A 40 -3.28 13.14 19.50
CA ALA A 40 -1.93 12.57 19.50
C ALA A 40 -0.90 13.54 20.08
N ALA A 41 -1.04 14.85 19.86
CA ALA A 41 -0.16 15.89 20.39
C ALA A 41 -0.34 16.13 21.88
N GLY A 42 -1.56 15.93 22.42
CA GLY A 42 -1.91 16.19 23.82
C GLY A 42 -1.78 15.01 24.78
N ASP A 43 -1.57 13.82 24.27
CA ASP A 43 -1.64 12.58 25.07
C ASP A 43 -0.24 12.07 25.44
N ALA A 44 0.27 12.52 26.57
CA ALA A 44 1.56 12.07 27.12
C ALA A 44 1.53 10.61 27.64
N ASN A 45 0.34 10.02 27.83
CA ASN A 45 0.12 8.67 28.36
C ASN A 45 -0.44 7.69 27.30
N SER A 46 -0.39 8.03 26.01
CA SER A 46 -0.95 7.17 25.00
C SER A 46 -0.10 5.93 24.78
N VAL A 47 -0.78 4.85 24.44
CA VAL A 47 -0.23 3.57 23.99
C VAL A 47 0.87 3.80 22.96
N ASN A 48 2.02 3.17 23.15
CA ASN A 48 3.12 3.22 22.19
C ASN A 48 2.83 2.21 21.08
N TYR A 49 2.63 2.71 19.87
CA TYR A 49 2.54 1.88 18.68
C TYR A 49 3.92 1.72 18.05
N GLU A 50 4.22 0.52 17.59
CA GLU A 50 5.41 0.22 16.80
C GLU A 50 5.03 -0.37 15.45
N THR A 51 5.81 -0.04 14.42
CA THR A 51 5.69 -0.64 13.10
C THR A 51 6.49 -1.93 13.06
N VAL A 52 5.86 -3.02 12.61
CA VAL A 52 6.49 -4.34 12.48
C VAL A 52 6.20 -4.88 11.09
N THR A 53 7.22 -5.42 10.43
CA THR A 53 7.08 -6.09 9.15
C THR A 53 7.27 -7.59 9.33
N TYR A 54 6.34 -8.38 8.79
CA TYR A 54 6.44 -9.84 8.71
C TYR A 54 6.56 -10.23 7.25
N GLU A 55 7.36 -11.26 7.01
CA GLU A 55 7.58 -11.81 5.69
C GLU A 55 7.36 -13.32 5.71
N GLY A 56 6.83 -13.86 4.63
CA GLY A 56 6.56 -15.28 4.56
C GLY A 56 6.14 -15.76 3.19
N TYR A 57 5.84 -17.04 3.14
CA TYR A 57 5.41 -17.74 1.94
C TYR A 57 4.01 -18.28 2.11
N GLY A 58 3.20 -18.09 1.08
CA GLY A 58 1.92 -18.75 0.88
C GLY A 58 2.06 -20.02 0.03
N PRO A 59 0.93 -20.54 -0.50
CA PRO A 59 0.92 -21.72 -1.34
C PRO A 59 1.76 -21.52 -2.60
N ASN A 60 2.38 -22.60 -3.06
CA ASN A 60 3.21 -22.64 -4.27
C ASN A 60 4.35 -21.61 -4.29
N GLY A 61 4.82 -21.19 -3.10
CA GLY A 61 5.94 -20.26 -2.97
C GLY A 61 5.60 -18.80 -3.24
N THR A 62 4.32 -18.42 -3.21
CA THR A 62 3.93 -17.01 -3.24
C THR A 62 4.57 -16.25 -2.09
N ALA A 63 5.16 -15.10 -2.39
CA ALA A 63 5.80 -14.24 -1.42
C ALA A 63 4.77 -13.25 -0.84
N ILE A 64 4.79 -13.06 0.48
CA ILE A 64 3.86 -12.16 1.17
C ILE A 64 4.63 -11.31 2.17
N ILE A 65 4.43 -9.98 2.13
CA ILE A 65 4.94 -9.01 3.10
C ILE A 65 3.74 -8.41 3.82
N VAL A 66 3.80 -8.35 5.15
CA VAL A 66 2.76 -7.78 6.01
C VAL A 66 3.35 -6.64 6.82
N ASN A 67 2.86 -5.45 6.63
CA ASN A 67 3.18 -4.30 7.46
C ASN A 67 2.09 -4.09 8.51
N ALA A 68 2.47 -4.10 9.77
CA ALA A 68 1.59 -3.92 10.90
C ALA A 68 1.99 -2.73 11.77
N LEU A 69 1.00 -2.09 12.37
CA LEU A 69 1.15 -1.04 13.37
C LEU A 69 0.45 -1.51 14.65
N THR A 70 1.21 -1.81 15.69
CA THR A 70 0.67 -2.48 16.87
C THR A 70 1.15 -1.87 18.18
N ASP A 71 0.30 -1.97 19.18
CA ASP A 71 0.62 -1.73 20.58
C ASP A 71 1.02 -3.03 21.33
N ASN A 72 0.86 -4.20 20.66
CA ASN A 72 1.18 -5.49 21.23
C ASN A 72 1.77 -6.44 20.18
N ARG A 73 3.08 -6.39 20.06
CA ARG A 73 3.86 -7.18 19.09
C ARG A 73 3.61 -8.70 19.19
N ASN A 74 3.38 -9.21 20.40
CA ASN A 74 3.15 -10.65 20.59
C ASN A 74 1.79 -11.08 20.05
N ARG A 75 0.76 -10.25 20.26
CA ARG A 75 -0.58 -10.48 19.70
C ARG A 75 -0.51 -10.51 18.18
N THR A 76 0.04 -9.47 17.57
CA THR A 76 0.15 -9.34 16.12
C THR A 76 0.96 -10.47 15.52
N ALA A 77 2.11 -10.82 16.10
CA ALA A 77 2.92 -11.95 15.64
C ALA A 77 2.15 -13.28 15.68
N SER A 78 1.32 -13.49 16.70
CA SER A 78 0.47 -14.68 16.82
C SER A 78 -0.61 -14.72 15.75
N ASN A 79 -1.28 -13.59 15.52
CA ASN A 79 -2.33 -13.46 14.51
C ASN A 79 -1.79 -13.68 13.11
N VAL A 80 -0.68 -13.02 12.75
CA VAL A 80 -0.04 -13.17 11.43
C VAL A 80 0.39 -14.63 11.20
N ARG A 81 1.05 -15.26 12.18
CA ARG A 81 1.41 -16.69 12.05
C ARG A 81 0.20 -17.58 11.88
N ASN A 82 -0.89 -17.29 12.59
CA ASN A 82 -2.13 -18.05 12.47
C ASN A 82 -2.73 -17.91 11.07
N ALA A 83 -2.76 -16.69 10.49
CA ALA A 83 -3.25 -16.45 9.14
C ALA A 83 -2.45 -17.28 8.12
N PHE A 84 -1.12 -17.20 8.14
CA PHE A 84 -0.27 -18.01 7.25
C PHE A 84 -0.50 -19.51 7.43
N THR A 85 -0.50 -20.01 8.66
CA THR A 85 -0.67 -21.44 8.96
C THR A 85 -2.03 -21.95 8.47
N LYS A 86 -3.11 -21.18 8.65
CA LYS A 86 -4.46 -21.54 8.21
C LYS A 86 -4.60 -21.64 6.69
N GLY A 87 -3.81 -20.89 5.95
CA GLY A 87 -3.72 -20.98 4.49
C GLY A 87 -2.58 -21.88 4.01
N GLY A 88 -1.98 -22.70 4.88
CA GLY A 88 -0.93 -23.64 4.48
C GLY A 88 0.43 -22.99 4.18
N GLY A 89 0.59 -21.72 4.54
CA GLY A 89 1.84 -20.97 4.42
C GLY A 89 2.65 -20.95 5.71
N SER A 90 3.71 -20.15 5.71
CA SER A 90 4.59 -19.99 6.86
C SER A 90 5.25 -18.61 6.89
N VAL A 91 5.34 -18.03 8.09
CA VAL A 91 6.14 -16.82 8.33
C VAL A 91 7.61 -17.21 8.41
N GLY A 92 8.43 -16.50 7.66
CA GLY A 92 9.89 -16.67 7.63
C GLY A 92 10.63 -15.64 8.48
N THR A 93 11.92 -15.55 8.23
CA THR A 93 12.78 -14.51 8.82
C THR A 93 12.69 -13.22 8.02
N THR A 94 12.97 -12.09 8.66
CA THR A 94 13.09 -10.79 7.97
C THR A 94 14.07 -10.88 6.81
N GLY A 95 13.67 -10.36 5.65
CA GLY A 95 14.47 -10.41 4.41
C GLY A 95 14.27 -11.67 3.57
N CYS A 96 13.39 -12.60 3.98
CA CYS A 96 13.21 -13.86 3.23
C CYS A 96 12.48 -13.67 1.90
N VAL A 97 11.67 -12.63 1.74
CA VAL A 97 10.94 -12.34 0.49
C VAL A 97 11.04 -10.89 0.03
N SER A 98 11.45 -9.94 0.88
CA SER A 98 11.49 -8.51 0.54
C SER A 98 12.39 -8.17 -0.65
N TYR A 99 13.43 -8.99 -0.90
CA TYR A 99 14.31 -8.84 -2.08
C TYR A 99 13.60 -9.12 -3.42
N MET A 100 12.41 -9.73 -3.40
CA MET A 100 11.58 -10.01 -4.58
C MET A 100 10.67 -8.83 -4.95
N PHE A 101 10.73 -7.74 -4.19
CA PHE A 101 9.90 -6.55 -4.37
C PHE A 101 10.78 -5.31 -4.48
N ASP A 102 10.32 -4.36 -5.28
CA ASP A 102 10.88 -3.01 -5.36
C ASP A 102 9.91 -2.01 -4.73
N GLU A 103 10.40 -1.14 -3.88
CA GLU A 103 9.61 -0.03 -3.35
C GLU A 103 9.52 1.06 -4.41
N LYS A 104 8.30 1.37 -4.86
CA LYS A 104 8.00 2.32 -5.93
C LYS A 104 6.82 3.21 -5.54
N GLY A 105 6.83 4.45 -6.03
CA GLY A 105 5.61 5.22 -6.14
C GLY A 105 4.78 4.66 -7.28
N GLN A 106 3.50 4.40 -7.05
CA GLN A 106 2.55 3.92 -8.04
C GLN A 106 1.35 4.84 -8.10
N ILE A 107 1.00 5.27 -9.31
CA ILE A 107 -0.20 6.06 -9.58
C ILE A 107 -1.00 5.31 -10.63
N ILE A 108 -2.26 5.02 -10.33
CA ILE A 108 -3.22 4.39 -11.26
C ILE A 108 -4.27 5.44 -11.65
N ILE A 109 -4.51 5.58 -12.93
CA ILE A 109 -5.48 6.51 -13.51
C ILE A 109 -6.43 5.73 -14.40
N ASP A 110 -7.72 5.78 -14.12
CA ASP A 110 -8.74 5.14 -14.96
C ASP A 110 -8.85 5.90 -16.28
N LYS A 111 -8.81 5.18 -17.40
CA LYS A 111 -8.89 5.77 -18.74
C LYS A 111 -10.21 6.52 -18.97
N GLU A 112 -11.31 6.02 -18.43
CA GLU A 112 -12.62 6.63 -18.55
C GLU A 112 -12.72 7.99 -17.85
N GLU A 113 -11.95 8.18 -16.77
CA GLU A 113 -11.91 9.43 -16.01
C GLU A 113 -10.77 10.35 -16.45
N CYS A 114 -9.87 9.89 -17.33
CA CYS A 114 -8.73 10.67 -17.80
C CYS A 114 -9.16 11.61 -18.94
N SER A 115 -9.06 12.91 -18.69
CA SER A 115 -9.37 13.94 -19.69
C SER A 115 -8.19 14.29 -20.63
N MET A 116 -7.01 13.74 -20.35
CA MET A 116 -5.78 13.96 -21.08
C MET A 116 -5.50 12.79 -22.05
N ASP A 117 -4.92 13.10 -23.20
CA ASP A 117 -4.46 12.07 -24.14
C ASP A 117 -3.30 11.26 -23.55
N ALA A 118 -3.21 9.98 -23.90
CA ALA A 118 -2.21 9.06 -23.33
C ALA A 118 -0.76 9.54 -23.56
N ASP A 119 -0.46 10.04 -24.75
CA ASP A 119 0.88 10.55 -25.07
C ASP A 119 1.22 11.82 -24.26
N GLU A 120 0.23 12.70 -24.08
CA GLU A 120 0.39 13.92 -23.28
C GLU A 120 0.55 13.60 -21.80
N LEU A 121 -0.23 12.64 -21.28
CA LEU A 121 -0.13 12.17 -19.90
C LEU A 121 1.24 11.52 -19.65
N MET A 122 1.71 10.67 -20.57
CA MET A 122 3.02 10.04 -20.50
C MET A 122 4.14 11.08 -20.44
N MET A 123 4.11 12.06 -21.35
CA MET A 123 5.11 13.14 -21.36
C MET A 123 5.09 13.94 -20.06
N THR A 124 3.90 14.28 -19.57
CA THR A 124 3.72 15.02 -18.31
C THR A 124 4.29 14.27 -17.13
N ALA A 125 4.05 12.97 -17.05
CA ALA A 125 4.54 12.11 -15.98
C ALA A 125 6.08 11.96 -16.03
N LEU A 126 6.62 11.66 -17.20
CA LEU A 126 8.07 11.48 -17.38
C LEU A 126 8.84 12.79 -17.13
N ASP A 127 8.34 13.92 -17.59
CA ASP A 127 8.94 15.24 -17.34
C ASP A 127 8.91 15.61 -15.85
N ALA A 128 7.93 15.11 -15.10
CA ALA A 128 7.81 15.30 -13.65
C ALA A 128 8.73 14.38 -12.82
N GLY A 129 9.34 13.37 -13.45
CA GLY A 129 10.27 12.43 -12.81
C GLY A 129 9.76 11.00 -12.66
N ALA A 130 8.71 10.60 -13.38
CA ALA A 130 8.30 9.21 -13.45
C ALA A 130 9.40 8.36 -14.13
N GLU A 131 9.56 7.12 -13.66
CA GLU A 131 10.51 6.16 -14.22
C GLU A 131 9.91 5.35 -15.36
N ASP A 132 8.60 5.06 -15.25
CA ASP A 132 7.89 4.26 -16.23
C ASP A 132 6.43 4.68 -16.36
N PHE A 133 5.87 4.42 -17.52
CA PHE A 133 4.47 4.65 -17.86
C PHE A 133 3.95 3.45 -18.63
N VAL A 134 2.97 2.77 -18.08
CA VAL A 134 2.36 1.58 -18.70
C VAL A 134 0.91 1.90 -19.05
N GLU A 135 0.52 1.57 -20.27
CA GLU A 135 -0.86 1.63 -20.72
C GLU A 135 -1.47 0.23 -20.65
N GLU A 136 -2.37 0.05 -19.69
CA GLU A 136 -3.18 -1.16 -19.54
C GLU A 136 -4.49 -1.06 -20.33
N GLU A 137 -5.34 -2.06 -20.29
CA GLU A 137 -6.61 -2.06 -21.03
C GLU A 137 -7.51 -0.91 -20.60
N ASP A 138 -7.75 -0.73 -19.29
CA ASP A 138 -8.69 0.23 -18.72
C ASP A 138 -8.04 1.33 -17.90
N SER A 139 -6.72 1.31 -17.73
CA SER A 139 -5.99 2.25 -16.88
C SER A 139 -4.63 2.64 -17.45
N PHE A 140 -4.06 3.67 -16.84
CA PHE A 140 -2.64 4.02 -16.95
C PHE A 140 -1.97 3.81 -15.63
N GLU A 141 -0.81 3.15 -15.63
CA GLU A 141 0.05 3.00 -14.47
C GLU A 141 1.31 3.87 -14.63
N ILE A 142 1.60 4.67 -13.63
CA ILE A 142 2.79 5.51 -13.56
C ILE A 142 3.63 5.03 -12.39
N LEU A 143 4.90 4.68 -12.65
CA LEU A 143 5.85 4.25 -11.64
C LEU A 143 6.93 5.31 -11.43
N THR A 144 7.28 5.52 -10.18
CA THR A 144 8.31 6.48 -9.77
C THR A 144 9.28 5.88 -8.76
N ALA A 145 10.47 6.46 -8.62
CA ALA A 145 11.22 6.27 -7.38
C ALA A 145 10.40 6.82 -6.19
N PRO A 146 10.51 6.23 -4.99
CA PRO A 146 9.80 6.74 -3.81
C PRO A 146 10.05 8.21 -3.51
N SER A 147 11.27 8.72 -3.80
CA SER A 147 11.65 10.13 -3.60
C SER A 147 10.92 11.09 -4.55
N GLU A 148 10.60 10.64 -5.76
CA GLU A 148 9.96 11.46 -6.80
C GLU A 148 8.44 11.35 -6.79
N PHE A 149 7.89 10.41 -6.05
CA PHE A 149 6.45 10.11 -6.01
C PHE A 149 5.59 11.35 -5.75
N GLU A 150 5.93 12.14 -4.73
CA GLU A 150 5.11 13.31 -4.36
C GLU A 150 5.15 14.39 -5.45
N THR A 151 6.29 14.59 -6.10
CA THR A 151 6.44 15.54 -7.21
C THR A 151 5.57 15.14 -8.41
N VAL A 152 5.62 13.87 -8.80
CA VAL A 152 4.82 13.34 -9.91
C VAL A 152 3.34 13.39 -9.57
N ARG A 153 2.94 12.91 -8.37
CA ARG A 153 1.57 12.94 -7.89
C ARG A 153 0.98 14.35 -7.94
N GLN A 154 1.72 15.32 -7.44
CA GLN A 154 1.28 16.72 -7.40
C GLN A 154 1.18 17.34 -8.81
N THR A 155 2.05 16.95 -9.72
CA THR A 155 1.99 17.38 -11.12
C THR A 155 0.72 16.85 -11.80
N ILE A 156 0.39 15.58 -11.62
CA ILE A 156 -0.83 14.97 -12.15
C ILE A 156 -2.08 15.61 -11.53
N GLU A 157 -2.09 15.83 -10.22
CA GLU A 157 -3.18 16.52 -9.52
C GLU A 157 -3.38 17.94 -10.04
N ASN A 158 -2.30 18.71 -10.24
CA ASN A 158 -2.36 20.08 -10.77
C ASN A 158 -2.82 20.13 -12.24
N ALA A 159 -2.62 19.07 -12.99
CA ALA A 159 -3.18 18.92 -14.34
C ALA A 159 -4.69 18.60 -14.33
N GLY A 160 -5.29 18.44 -13.14
CA GLY A 160 -6.72 18.17 -12.99
C GLY A 160 -7.13 16.73 -13.27
N ILE A 161 -6.18 15.79 -13.23
CA ILE A 161 -6.42 14.38 -13.50
C ILE A 161 -6.74 13.65 -12.20
N ALA A 162 -7.85 12.93 -12.18
CA ALA A 162 -8.23 12.06 -11.07
C ALA A 162 -7.31 10.82 -11.04
N MET A 163 -6.88 10.45 -9.84
CA MET A 163 -6.08 9.25 -9.60
C MET A 163 -6.94 8.25 -8.83
N ALA A 164 -7.12 7.05 -9.39
CA ALA A 164 -7.82 5.95 -8.71
C ALA A 164 -6.99 5.46 -7.51
N GLN A 165 -5.67 5.41 -7.67
CA GLN A 165 -4.72 5.06 -6.62
C GLN A 165 -3.46 5.90 -6.76
N ALA A 166 -2.87 6.33 -5.65
CA ALA A 166 -1.59 7.02 -5.62
C ALA A 166 -0.91 6.76 -4.27
N GLU A 167 0.10 5.91 -4.25
CA GLU A 167 0.83 5.55 -3.03
C GLU A 167 2.24 5.03 -3.33
N VAL A 168 3.11 5.07 -2.31
CA VAL A 168 4.36 4.31 -2.32
C VAL A 168 4.04 2.90 -1.87
N THR A 169 4.39 1.91 -2.67
CA THR A 169 4.03 0.51 -2.48
C THR A 169 5.19 -0.42 -2.83
N MET A 170 5.03 -1.70 -2.55
CA MET A 170 5.99 -2.75 -2.89
C MET A 170 5.52 -3.47 -4.14
N ILE A 171 6.26 -3.31 -5.24
CA ILE A 171 5.95 -3.91 -6.54
C ILE A 171 6.75 -5.22 -6.69
N PRO A 172 6.10 -6.36 -6.95
CA PRO A 172 6.81 -7.62 -7.20
C PRO A 172 7.63 -7.54 -8.50
N GLN A 173 8.86 -8.05 -8.45
CA GLN A 173 9.69 -8.19 -9.65
C GLN A 173 9.20 -9.33 -10.56
N ASN A 174 8.54 -10.34 -9.99
CA ASN A 174 7.93 -11.45 -10.71
C ASN A 174 6.65 -11.89 -10.01
N TYR A 175 5.66 -12.27 -10.78
CA TYR A 175 4.38 -12.77 -10.29
C TYR A 175 4.34 -14.30 -10.32
N VAL A 176 3.55 -14.88 -9.42
CA VAL A 176 3.28 -16.32 -9.33
C VAL A 176 1.83 -16.57 -9.67
N GLU A 177 1.58 -17.28 -10.77
CA GLU A 177 0.26 -17.74 -11.14
C GLU A 177 -0.14 -18.95 -10.30
N LEU A 178 -1.37 -18.96 -9.77
CA LEU A 178 -1.97 -20.10 -9.08
C LEU A 178 -3.12 -20.63 -9.90
N THR A 179 -2.98 -21.86 -10.37
CA THR A 179 -4.01 -22.53 -11.21
C THR A 179 -4.83 -23.56 -10.44
N ALA A 180 -4.31 -24.08 -9.33
CA ALA A 180 -5.01 -25.04 -8.49
C ALA A 180 -6.01 -24.31 -7.57
N GLU A 181 -7.29 -24.70 -7.65
CA GLU A 181 -8.38 -24.14 -6.84
C GLU A 181 -8.06 -24.19 -5.32
N ASP A 182 -7.40 -25.25 -4.86
CA ASP A 182 -7.00 -25.40 -3.46
C ASP A 182 -5.95 -24.36 -3.05
N ASP A 183 -4.99 -24.04 -3.93
CA ASP A 183 -3.97 -23.02 -3.66
C ASP A 183 -4.57 -21.61 -3.68
N ILE A 184 -5.51 -21.35 -4.61
CA ILE A 184 -6.27 -20.09 -4.64
C ILE A 184 -7.06 -19.90 -3.34
N LYS A 185 -7.78 -20.92 -2.89
CA LYS A 185 -8.51 -20.87 -1.60
C LYS A 185 -7.58 -20.62 -0.40
N LYS A 186 -6.40 -21.20 -0.42
CA LYS A 186 -5.40 -21.03 0.64
C LYS A 186 -4.83 -19.62 0.70
N ILE A 187 -4.43 -19.05 -0.47
CA ILE A 187 -3.89 -17.69 -0.50
C ILE A 187 -4.98 -16.68 -0.14
N THR A 188 -6.18 -16.81 -0.69
CA THR A 188 -7.32 -15.94 -0.35
C THR A 188 -7.57 -15.95 1.14
N ARG A 189 -7.58 -17.13 1.77
CA ARG A 189 -7.75 -17.23 3.23
C ARG A 189 -6.66 -16.51 4.02
N ILE A 190 -5.40 -16.55 3.57
CA ILE A 190 -4.32 -15.79 4.22
C ILE A 190 -4.62 -14.30 4.13
N LEU A 191 -4.93 -13.82 2.92
CA LEU A 191 -5.16 -12.40 2.65
C LEU A 191 -6.37 -11.88 3.44
N ASP A 192 -7.49 -12.61 3.43
CA ASP A 192 -8.70 -12.26 4.19
C ASP A 192 -8.43 -12.13 5.69
N MET A 193 -7.73 -13.12 6.26
CA MET A 193 -7.41 -13.10 7.70
C MET A 193 -6.44 -11.97 8.08
N LEU A 194 -5.56 -11.55 7.16
CA LEU A 194 -4.68 -10.42 7.36
C LEU A 194 -5.42 -9.09 7.23
N ASP A 195 -6.35 -8.99 6.29
CA ASP A 195 -7.19 -7.80 6.09
C ASP A 195 -8.16 -7.55 7.26
N GLU A 196 -8.65 -8.63 7.88
CA GLU A 196 -9.50 -8.55 9.08
C GLU A 196 -8.74 -8.16 10.36
N ASP A 197 -7.40 -8.17 10.36
CA ASP A 197 -6.61 -7.83 11.55
C ASP A 197 -6.39 -6.32 11.66
N ASP A 198 -6.94 -5.70 12.68
CA ASP A 198 -6.85 -4.25 12.94
C ASP A 198 -5.40 -3.73 13.06
N ASP A 199 -4.45 -4.58 13.41
CA ASP A 199 -3.04 -4.21 13.50
C ASP A 199 -2.35 -4.18 12.12
N VAL A 200 -2.91 -4.85 11.11
CA VAL A 200 -2.35 -4.91 9.76
C VAL A 200 -2.71 -3.64 8.98
N GLN A 201 -1.71 -2.99 8.41
CA GLN A 201 -1.86 -1.73 7.66
C GLN A 201 -1.76 -1.94 6.16
N ALA A 202 -0.94 -2.90 5.72
CA ALA A 202 -0.76 -3.22 4.32
C ALA A 202 -0.26 -4.66 4.16
N VAL A 203 -0.71 -5.31 3.10
CA VAL A 203 -0.25 -6.62 2.66
C VAL A 203 0.18 -6.51 1.21
N TYR A 204 1.40 -6.96 0.92
CA TYR A 204 1.93 -7.03 -0.42
C TYR A 204 2.23 -8.49 -0.76
N HIS A 205 1.94 -8.89 -1.97
CA HIS A 205 2.17 -10.26 -2.42
C HIS A 205 2.51 -10.29 -3.92
N ASN A 206 3.08 -11.38 -4.37
CA ASN A 206 3.40 -11.60 -5.77
C ASN A 206 2.48 -12.63 -6.45
N TRP A 207 1.33 -12.92 -5.86
CA TRP A 207 0.31 -13.71 -6.52
C TRP A 207 -0.29 -12.90 -7.67
N ASP A 208 -0.29 -13.49 -8.87
CA ASP A 208 -0.98 -12.97 -10.04
C ASP A 208 -2.47 -13.26 -9.86
N MET A 209 -3.18 -12.30 -9.28
CA MET A 209 -4.62 -12.44 -9.04
C MET A 209 -5.36 -12.37 -10.37
N PRO A 210 -6.26 -13.34 -10.64
CA PRO A 210 -7.16 -13.19 -11.78
C PRO A 210 -8.02 -11.94 -11.58
N GLU A 211 -8.21 -11.18 -12.65
CA GLU A 211 -9.16 -10.07 -12.66
C GLU A 211 -10.54 -10.59 -12.25
N GLU A 212 -11.21 -9.92 -11.32
CA GLU A 212 -12.59 -10.24 -10.98
C GLU A 212 -13.43 -9.95 -12.24
N GLU A 213 -13.93 -11.01 -12.89
CA GLU A 213 -14.96 -10.82 -13.90
C GLU A 213 -16.17 -10.19 -13.19
N GLU A 214 -16.46 -8.92 -13.47
CA GLU A 214 -17.70 -8.29 -13.03
C GLU A 214 -18.85 -9.15 -13.55
N GLU A 215 -19.48 -9.91 -12.66
CA GLU A 215 -20.74 -10.61 -13.00
C GLU A 215 -21.81 -9.55 -13.31
N ASP A 216 -22.17 -9.43 -14.60
CA ASP A 216 -23.28 -8.64 -15.13
C ASP A 216 -24.65 -8.97 -14.45
#